data_aeda43bd765f3c5f9ae34152fb5b92ac
#
_entry.id   aeda43bd765f3c5f9ae34152fb5b92ac
#
_cell.length_a   1.000
_cell.length_b   1.000
_cell.length_c   1.000
_cell.angle_alpha   90.00
_cell.angle_beta   90.00
_cell.angle_gamma   90.00
#
_symmetry.space_group_name_H-M   'P 1'
#
loop_
_entity.id
_entity.type
_entity.pdbx_description
1 polymer ?
#
loop_
_entity_poly.entity_id
_entity_poly.type
_entity_poly.pdbx_seq_one_letter_code
_entity_poly.pdbx_strand_id
1 'polypeptide(L)'
;PAIFILLLIGPLVAAWMTSGTIPMLVSWGVRLIDPQYLYVVSFAVAAIFSILTGTSWGSAATVGVVLIGIGSSVGADIAIVAGAVIGGAYFGDKLSPLSDTTNMAAIASGVDLFDHIQSMLWSTVPSAIFALVAYSLVGLFFEIDTQAVESVNVSAFLSGLDSAFVDSLALLIPVLIVLVGSIRKWPTIPVLLLSIMSAILLALVLQDLALSTVSQALVTGVTLTPIDGIPVVESVRALVERGGLYSMQEAIFVAV
;
A
#
# COMPACT_ATOMS: atom_id res chain seq x y z
N PRO A 1 -13.28 8.79 -14.83
CA PRO A 1 -11.95 8.18 -14.62
C PRO A 1 -11.77 7.65 -13.19
N ALA A 2 -12.10 8.44 -12.14
CA ALA A 2 -11.90 8.06 -10.74
C ALA A 2 -12.57 6.72 -10.36
N ILE A 3 -13.82 6.51 -10.75
CA ILE A 3 -14.57 5.27 -10.46
C ILE A 3 -13.84 4.04 -11.04
N PHE A 4 -13.28 4.14 -12.26
CA PHE A 4 -12.52 3.03 -12.85
C PHE A 4 -11.23 2.74 -12.09
N ILE A 5 -10.58 3.76 -11.55
CA ILE A 5 -9.39 3.56 -10.70
C ILE A 5 -9.80 2.84 -9.42
N LEU A 6 -10.86 3.28 -8.74
CA LEU A 6 -11.39 2.61 -7.55
C LEU A 6 -11.76 1.15 -7.84
N LEU A 7 -12.42 0.87 -8.98
CA LEU A 7 -12.74 -0.49 -9.40
C LEU A 7 -11.50 -1.37 -9.61
N LEU A 8 -10.37 -0.80 -10.03
CA LEU A 8 -9.13 -1.56 -10.26
C LEU A 8 -8.29 -1.76 -8.98
N ILE A 9 -8.48 -0.92 -7.96
CA ILE A 9 -7.71 -1.02 -6.70
C ILE A 9 -7.99 -2.35 -5.99
N GLY A 10 -9.25 -2.77 -5.88
CA GLY A 10 -9.60 -4.04 -5.26
C GLY A 10 -8.94 -5.25 -5.93
N PRO A 11 -9.10 -5.45 -7.24
CA PRO A 11 -8.37 -6.45 -8.01
C PRO A 11 -6.85 -6.33 -7.93
N LEU A 12 -6.29 -5.10 -7.90
CA LEU A 12 -4.86 -4.89 -7.73
C LEU A 12 -4.35 -5.46 -6.40
N VAL A 13 -5.02 -5.12 -5.31
CA VAL A 13 -4.69 -5.63 -3.97
C VAL A 13 -4.80 -7.16 -3.95
N ALA A 14 -5.87 -7.73 -4.50
CA ALA A 14 -6.05 -9.17 -4.58
C ALA A 14 -4.95 -9.86 -5.42
N ALA A 15 -4.58 -9.29 -6.58
CA ALA A 15 -3.52 -9.82 -7.42
C ALA A 15 -2.14 -9.76 -6.73
N TRP A 16 -1.83 -8.64 -6.07
CA TRP A 16 -0.58 -8.49 -5.31
C TRP A 16 -0.54 -9.39 -4.08
N MET A 17 -1.70 -9.71 -3.51
CA MET A 17 -1.81 -10.63 -2.39
C MET A 17 -1.58 -12.07 -2.86
N THR A 18 -2.32 -12.51 -3.90
CA THR A 18 -2.21 -13.88 -4.45
C THR A 18 -0.83 -14.18 -5.04
N SER A 19 -0.17 -13.19 -5.64
CA SER A 19 1.20 -13.34 -6.15
C SER A 19 2.25 -13.46 -5.05
N GLY A 20 1.95 -13.04 -3.82
CA GLY A 20 2.94 -12.93 -2.74
C GLY A 20 3.67 -11.58 -2.69
N THR A 21 3.35 -10.63 -3.59
CA THR A 21 3.99 -9.30 -3.63
C THR A 21 3.80 -8.53 -2.33
N ILE A 22 2.55 -8.40 -1.83
CA ILE A 22 2.29 -7.72 -0.55
C ILE A 22 2.87 -8.52 0.62
N PRO A 23 2.67 -9.84 0.75
CA PRO A 23 3.31 -10.65 1.78
C PRO A 23 4.83 -10.46 1.87
N MET A 24 5.54 -10.50 0.74
CA MET A 24 6.98 -10.27 0.70
C MET A 24 7.35 -8.86 1.18
N LEU A 25 6.66 -7.81 0.69
CA LEU A 25 6.93 -6.44 1.10
C LEU A 25 6.66 -6.21 2.60
N VAL A 26 5.62 -6.85 3.14
CA VAL A 26 5.31 -6.79 4.58
C VAL A 26 6.39 -7.53 5.36
N SER A 27 6.80 -8.73 4.94
CA SER A 27 7.88 -9.50 5.60
C SER A 27 9.18 -8.69 5.64
N TRP A 28 9.56 -8.06 4.53
CA TRP A 28 10.75 -7.20 4.48
C TRP A 28 10.58 -5.95 5.36
N GLY A 29 9.41 -5.32 5.33
CA GLY A 29 9.13 -4.15 6.15
C GLY A 29 9.24 -4.45 7.65
N VAL A 30 8.66 -5.56 8.10
CA VAL A 30 8.73 -6.02 9.51
C VAL A 30 10.17 -6.28 9.95
N ARG A 31 11.03 -6.79 9.04
CA ARG A 31 12.44 -7.07 9.33
C ARG A 31 13.32 -5.81 9.32
N LEU A 32 12.93 -4.76 8.59
CA LEU A 32 13.76 -3.57 8.34
C LEU A 32 13.32 -2.34 9.15
N ILE A 33 12.03 -2.21 9.45
CA ILE A 33 11.48 -1.03 10.12
C ILE A 33 11.45 -1.29 11.62
N ASP A 34 12.18 -0.47 12.37
CA ASP A 34 12.05 -0.43 13.82
C ASP A 34 10.64 0.05 14.18
N PRO A 35 9.87 -0.71 14.99
CA PRO A 35 8.51 -0.36 15.37
C PRO A 35 8.36 1.06 15.95
N GLN A 36 9.36 1.53 16.67
CA GLN A 36 9.37 2.87 17.26
C GLN A 36 9.24 3.99 16.23
N TYR A 37 9.78 3.78 15.02
CA TYR A 37 9.73 4.78 13.94
C TYR A 37 8.62 4.49 12.90
N LEU A 38 7.80 3.48 13.12
CA LEU A 38 6.82 3.03 12.13
C LEU A 38 5.90 4.15 11.64
N TYR A 39 5.36 4.98 12.55
CA TYR A 39 4.42 6.03 12.18
C TYR A 39 5.07 7.10 11.30
N VAL A 40 6.27 7.58 11.69
CA VAL A 40 6.99 8.59 10.91
C VAL A 40 7.48 8.02 9.58
N VAL A 41 7.94 6.77 9.57
CA VAL A 41 8.35 6.07 8.34
C VAL A 41 7.16 5.86 7.42
N SER A 42 6.00 5.50 7.95
CA SER A 42 4.77 5.35 7.17
C SER A 42 4.37 6.64 6.44
N PHE A 43 4.42 7.78 7.13
CA PHE A 43 4.19 9.08 6.50
C PHE A 43 5.22 9.37 5.41
N ALA A 44 6.52 9.21 5.71
CA ALA A 44 7.60 9.54 4.77
C ALA A 44 7.58 8.64 3.53
N VAL A 45 7.41 7.34 3.69
CA VAL A 45 7.35 6.37 2.58
C VAL A 45 6.14 6.63 1.70
N ALA A 46 4.96 6.85 2.30
CA ALA A 46 3.75 7.18 1.55
C ALA A 46 3.90 8.51 0.79
N ALA A 47 4.54 9.52 1.40
CA ALA A 47 4.82 10.81 0.77
C ALA A 47 5.76 10.67 -0.45
N ILE A 48 6.90 9.99 -0.27
CA ILE A 48 7.87 9.76 -1.35
C ILE A 48 7.21 8.98 -2.49
N PHE A 49 6.49 7.90 -2.17
CA PHE A 49 5.81 7.10 -3.18
C PHE A 49 4.78 7.94 -3.95
N SER A 50 4.02 8.78 -3.26
CA SER A 50 3.00 9.64 -3.86
C SER A 50 3.61 10.77 -4.72
N ILE A 51 4.75 11.35 -4.33
CA ILE A 51 5.49 12.29 -5.19
C ILE A 51 5.88 11.64 -6.52
N LEU A 52 6.37 10.40 -6.44
CA LEU A 52 6.84 9.65 -7.61
C LEU A 52 5.70 9.19 -8.52
N THR A 53 4.56 8.81 -7.95
CA THR A 53 3.41 8.27 -8.69
C THR A 53 2.42 9.34 -9.14
N GLY A 54 2.37 10.49 -8.46
CA GLY A 54 1.44 11.57 -8.71
C GLY A 54 -0.02 11.22 -8.37
N THR A 55 -0.23 10.32 -7.41
CA THR A 55 -1.59 9.94 -6.98
C THR A 55 -1.65 9.57 -5.51
N SER A 56 -2.51 10.25 -4.74
CA SER A 56 -2.75 9.92 -3.34
C SER A 56 -3.50 8.59 -3.18
N TRP A 57 -4.53 8.36 -4.00
CA TRP A 57 -5.33 7.13 -3.97
C TRP A 57 -4.51 5.89 -4.32
N GLY A 58 -3.74 5.98 -5.41
CA GLY A 58 -2.86 4.90 -5.83
C GLY A 58 -1.80 4.57 -4.79
N SER A 59 -1.22 5.59 -4.16
CA SER A 59 -0.22 5.42 -3.11
C SER A 59 -0.79 4.79 -1.85
N ALA A 60 -1.96 5.26 -1.39
CA ALA A 60 -2.65 4.67 -0.24
C ALA A 60 -3.07 3.22 -0.49
N ALA A 61 -3.54 2.90 -1.70
CA ALA A 61 -3.98 1.55 -2.07
C ALA A 61 -2.82 0.56 -2.30
N THR A 62 -1.61 1.03 -2.58
CA THR A 62 -0.44 0.19 -2.82
C THR A 62 0.47 0.15 -1.57
N VAL A 63 1.34 1.13 -1.41
CA VAL A 63 2.27 1.15 -0.28
C VAL A 63 1.55 1.27 1.07
N GLY A 64 0.38 1.92 1.09
CA GLY A 64 -0.41 2.04 2.31
C GLY A 64 -0.89 0.70 2.85
N VAL A 65 -1.32 -0.22 1.98
CA VAL A 65 -1.74 -1.58 2.40
C VAL A 65 -0.57 -2.34 3.02
N VAL A 66 0.63 -2.19 2.45
CA VAL A 66 1.86 -2.80 3.01
C VAL A 66 2.18 -2.23 4.39
N LEU A 67 2.16 -0.89 4.54
CA LEU A 67 2.46 -0.23 5.81
C LEU A 67 1.44 -0.56 6.91
N ILE A 68 0.15 -0.66 6.56
CA ILE A 68 -0.90 -1.13 7.47
C ILE A 68 -0.66 -2.60 7.86
N GLY A 69 -0.23 -3.44 6.92
CA GLY A 69 0.15 -4.82 7.18
C GLY A 69 1.30 -4.92 8.17
N ILE A 70 2.36 -4.12 7.98
CA ILE A 70 3.50 -4.03 8.91
C ILE A 70 2.99 -3.57 10.29
N GLY A 71 2.21 -2.49 10.36
CA GLY A 71 1.65 -1.98 11.61
C GLY A 71 0.83 -3.02 12.36
N SER A 72 -0.02 -3.76 11.64
CA SER A 72 -0.82 -4.83 12.22
C SER A 72 0.03 -5.97 12.79
N SER A 73 1.13 -6.32 12.12
CA SER A 73 2.01 -7.42 12.52
C SER A 73 2.84 -7.09 13.76
N VAL A 74 3.16 -5.81 13.98
CA VAL A 74 3.94 -5.35 15.15
C VAL A 74 3.05 -4.78 16.27
N GLY A 75 1.71 -4.91 16.18
CA GLY A 75 0.79 -4.45 17.21
C GLY A 75 0.66 -2.93 17.32
N ALA A 76 0.99 -2.19 16.26
CA ALA A 76 0.83 -0.74 16.21
C ALA A 76 -0.65 -0.32 16.14
N ASP A 77 -0.96 0.90 16.57
CA ASP A 77 -2.29 1.48 16.37
C ASP A 77 -2.54 1.73 14.88
N ILE A 78 -3.44 0.94 14.30
CA ILE A 78 -3.74 0.97 12.87
C ILE A 78 -4.38 2.28 12.44
N ALA A 79 -5.12 2.96 13.32
CA ALA A 79 -5.70 4.26 13.00
C ALA A 79 -4.60 5.32 12.82
N ILE A 80 -3.55 5.27 13.64
CA ILE A 80 -2.40 6.18 13.54
C ILE A 80 -1.58 5.85 12.28
N VAL A 81 -1.32 4.56 11.99
CA VAL A 81 -0.64 4.15 10.75
C VAL A 81 -1.43 4.61 9.52
N ALA A 82 -2.74 4.38 9.49
CA ALA A 82 -3.59 4.82 8.39
C ALA A 82 -3.59 6.35 8.24
N GLY A 83 -3.66 7.09 9.34
CA GLY A 83 -3.54 8.55 9.33
C GLY A 83 -2.19 9.02 8.75
N ALA A 84 -1.09 8.37 9.13
CA ALA A 84 0.24 8.67 8.62
C ALA A 84 0.36 8.39 7.12
N VAL A 85 -0.14 7.23 6.66
CA VAL A 85 -0.18 6.86 5.25
C VAL A 85 -1.00 7.85 4.43
N ILE A 86 -2.21 8.16 4.86
CA ILE A 86 -3.11 9.08 4.15
C ILE A 86 -2.47 10.48 4.13
N GLY A 87 -2.01 10.98 5.27
CA GLY A 87 -1.35 12.28 5.36
C GLY A 87 -0.14 12.39 4.44
N GLY A 88 0.73 11.36 4.43
CA GLY A 88 1.89 11.29 3.54
C GLY A 88 1.50 11.22 2.06
N ALA A 89 0.52 10.37 1.73
CA ALA A 89 0.04 10.23 0.35
C ALA A 89 -0.54 11.55 -0.21
N TYR A 90 -1.35 12.25 0.56
CA TYR A 90 -1.89 13.56 0.16
C TYR A 90 -0.82 14.65 0.10
N PHE A 91 0.14 14.64 1.02
CA PHE A 91 1.27 15.56 0.97
C PHE A 91 2.07 15.36 -0.32
N GLY A 92 2.43 14.13 -0.64
CA GLY A 92 3.21 13.82 -1.82
C GLY A 92 2.46 14.15 -3.12
N ASP A 93 1.19 13.84 -3.20
CA ASP A 93 0.33 14.13 -4.36
C ASP A 93 0.31 15.63 -4.69
N LYS A 94 0.14 16.48 -3.68
CA LYS A 94 0.13 17.94 -3.87
C LYS A 94 1.45 18.52 -4.40
N LEU A 95 2.56 17.90 -4.10
CA LEU A 95 3.89 18.34 -4.54
C LEU A 95 4.36 17.67 -5.83
N SER A 96 3.62 16.68 -6.32
CA SER A 96 3.98 15.97 -7.53
C SER A 96 3.57 16.74 -8.78
N PRO A 97 4.49 17.02 -9.71
CA PRO A 97 4.13 17.57 -11.02
C PRO A 97 3.39 16.55 -11.89
N LEU A 98 3.32 15.28 -11.46
CA LEU A 98 2.60 14.21 -12.15
C LEU A 98 1.14 14.09 -11.69
N SER A 99 0.76 14.81 -10.63
CA SER A 99 -0.57 14.76 -10.03
C SER A 99 -1.61 15.44 -10.91
N ASP A 100 -2.69 14.70 -11.20
CA ASP A 100 -3.83 15.24 -11.94
C ASP A 100 -4.48 16.42 -11.18
N THR A 101 -4.62 16.30 -9.86
CA THR A 101 -5.24 17.32 -9.02
C THR A 101 -4.43 18.61 -8.99
N THR A 102 -3.09 18.50 -8.88
CA THR A 102 -2.15 19.64 -8.89
C THR A 102 -2.16 20.33 -10.25
N ASN A 103 -2.13 19.56 -11.36
CA ASN A 103 -2.21 20.08 -12.71
C ASN A 103 -3.54 20.80 -12.96
N MET A 104 -4.66 20.19 -12.58
CA MET A 104 -5.98 20.82 -12.73
C MET A 104 -6.10 22.10 -11.92
N ALA A 105 -5.56 22.15 -10.71
CA ALA A 105 -5.58 23.35 -9.87
C ALA A 105 -4.76 24.50 -10.51
N ALA A 106 -3.58 24.20 -11.06
CA ALA A 106 -2.77 25.18 -11.78
C ALA A 106 -3.49 25.74 -13.02
N ILE A 107 -4.08 24.85 -13.84
CA ILE A 107 -4.87 25.25 -15.03
C ILE A 107 -6.08 26.10 -14.62
N ALA A 108 -6.82 25.69 -13.60
CA ALA A 108 -8.00 26.43 -13.14
C ALA A 108 -7.64 27.81 -12.57
N SER A 109 -6.45 27.96 -11.99
CA SER A 109 -5.95 29.24 -11.46
C SER A 109 -5.27 30.10 -12.52
N GLY A 110 -5.04 29.58 -13.73
CA GLY A 110 -4.37 30.29 -14.82
C GLY A 110 -2.88 30.59 -14.56
N VAL A 111 -2.21 29.75 -13.76
CA VAL A 111 -0.80 29.90 -13.40
C VAL A 111 0.04 28.73 -13.90
N ASP A 112 1.37 28.94 -13.99
CA ASP A 112 2.29 27.86 -14.31
C ASP A 112 2.27 26.78 -13.21
N LEU A 113 2.42 25.52 -13.61
CA LEU A 113 2.39 24.37 -12.69
C LEU A 113 3.47 24.46 -11.60
N PHE A 114 4.68 24.85 -11.97
CA PHE A 114 5.79 24.91 -11.00
C PHE A 114 5.65 26.10 -10.06
N ASP A 115 5.12 27.24 -10.53
CA ASP A 115 4.78 28.38 -9.68
C ASP A 115 3.70 28.01 -8.67
N HIS A 116 2.69 27.25 -9.12
CA HIS A 116 1.65 26.71 -8.24
C HIS A 116 2.24 25.78 -7.16
N ILE A 117 3.07 24.81 -7.55
CA ILE A 117 3.73 23.89 -6.61
C ILE A 117 4.60 24.68 -5.63
N GLN A 118 5.39 25.63 -6.12
CA GLN A 118 6.25 26.48 -5.26
C GLN A 118 5.43 27.27 -4.25
N SER A 119 4.30 27.82 -4.67
CA SER A 119 3.37 28.51 -3.77
C SER A 119 2.82 27.58 -2.69
N MET A 120 2.45 26.34 -3.04
CA MET A 120 1.97 25.36 -2.08
C MET A 120 3.02 24.90 -1.06
N LEU A 121 4.32 24.92 -1.41
CA LEU A 121 5.40 24.55 -0.48
C LEU A 121 5.34 25.36 0.82
N TRP A 122 4.97 26.64 0.76
CA TRP A 122 4.88 27.50 1.94
C TRP A 122 3.86 27.05 2.99
N SER A 123 2.83 26.33 2.61
CA SER A 123 1.83 25.78 3.52
C SER A 123 2.04 24.30 3.79
N THR A 124 2.40 23.53 2.78
CA THR A 124 2.50 22.06 2.89
C THR A 124 3.75 21.59 3.62
N VAL A 125 4.90 22.26 3.42
CA VAL A 125 6.15 21.87 4.11
C VAL A 125 6.07 22.09 5.63
N PRO A 126 5.62 23.24 6.15
CA PRO A 126 5.40 23.40 7.59
C PRO A 126 4.42 22.37 8.16
N SER A 127 3.33 22.07 7.44
CA SER A 127 2.36 21.05 7.87
C SER A 127 2.98 19.64 7.92
N ALA A 128 3.83 19.30 6.94
CA ALA A 128 4.53 18.03 6.93
C ALA A 128 5.57 17.92 8.06
N ILE A 129 6.31 18.99 8.33
CA ILE A 129 7.24 19.03 9.48
C ILE A 129 6.48 18.82 10.79
N PHE A 130 5.34 19.51 10.96
CA PHE A 130 4.50 19.31 12.13
C PHE A 130 3.99 17.87 12.25
N ALA A 131 3.52 17.27 11.13
CA ALA A 131 3.09 15.89 11.09
C ALA A 131 4.22 14.91 11.43
N LEU A 132 5.42 15.09 10.85
CA LEU A 132 6.60 14.27 11.15
C LEU A 132 7.00 14.35 12.63
N VAL A 133 6.98 15.56 13.22
CA VAL A 133 7.24 15.74 14.66
C VAL A 133 6.15 15.05 15.49
N ALA A 134 4.88 15.23 15.14
CA ALA A 134 3.77 14.60 15.85
C ALA A 134 3.86 13.06 15.80
N TYR A 135 4.08 12.47 14.63
CA TYR A 135 4.25 11.01 14.48
C TYR A 135 5.50 10.49 15.17
N SER A 136 6.59 11.27 15.21
CA SER A 136 7.78 10.91 15.97
C SER A 136 7.49 10.89 17.47
N LEU A 137 6.80 11.93 17.99
CA LEU A 137 6.40 11.98 19.39
C LEU A 137 5.44 10.85 19.75
N VAL A 138 4.47 10.57 18.90
CA VAL A 138 3.54 9.44 19.11
C VAL A 138 4.31 8.13 19.18
N GLY A 139 5.27 7.89 18.28
CA GLY A 139 6.11 6.68 18.30
C GLY A 139 6.99 6.56 19.56
N LEU A 140 7.37 7.70 20.18
CA LEU A 140 8.16 7.71 21.40
C LEU A 140 7.31 7.54 22.67
N PHE A 141 6.08 8.09 22.70
CA PHE A 141 5.24 8.10 23.91
C PHE A 141 4.20 6.97 23.92
N PHE A 142 3.75 6.51 22.78
CA PHE A 142 2.93 5.33 22.64
C PHE A 142 3.86 4.16 22.32
N GLU A 143 4.44 3.60 23.37
CA GLU A 143 5.24 2.37 23.23
C GLU A 143 4.36 1.33 22.52
N ILE A 144 4.74 1.01 21.28
CA ILE A 144 4.32 -0.25 20.68
C ILE A 144 4.91 -1.28 21.63
N ASP A 145 4.05 -2.07 22.28
CA ASP A 145 4.49 -3.04 23.27
C ASP A 145 5.50 -4.01 22.61
N THR A 146 6.77 -3.59 22.61
CA THR A 146 7.87 -4.32 22.02
C THR A 146 8.09 -5.66 22.71
N GLN A 147 7.64 -5.82 23.97
CA GLN A 147 7.65 -7.11 24.67
C GLN A 147 6.56 -8.05 24.09
N ALA A 148 5.44 -7.51 23.62
CA ALA A 148 4.47 -8.29 22.84
C ALA A 148 5.00 -8.60 21.42
N VAL A 149 5.85 -7.74 20.86
CA VAL A 149 6.49 -7.89 19.54
C VAL A 149 7.65 -8.88 19.57
N GLU A 150 8.46 -8.92 20.64
CA GLU A 150 9.50 -9.93 20.84
C GLU A 150 8.91 -11.33 21.15
N SER A 151 7.63 -11.37 21.49
CA SER A 151 6.95 -12.62 21.77
C SER A 151 6.63 -13.36 20.45
N VAL A 152 6.49 -14.66 20.57
CA VAL A 152 6.04 -15.72 19.66
C VAL A 152 5.22 -15.27 18.41
N ASN A 153 4.58 -14.08 18.43
CA ASN A 153 3.67 -13.61 17.38
C ASN A 153 4.37 -13.11 16.11
N VAL A 154 5.48 -12.33 16.19
CA VAL A 154 6.15 -11.81 14.96
C VAL A 154 6.92 -12.91 14.26
N SER A 155 7.63 -13.75 15.02
CA SER A 155 8.32 -14.91 14.44
C SER A 155 7.34 -15.92 13.84
N ALA A 156 6.21 -16.17 14.51
CA ALA A 156 5.14 -17.02 13.98
C ALA A 156 4.47 -16.38 12.73
N PHE A 157 4.28 -15.08 12.73
CA PHE A 157 3.75 -14.34 11.57
C PHE A 157 4.70 -14.45 10.36
N LEU A 158 6.00 -14.16 10.56
CA LEU A 158 7.00 -14.24 9.49
C LEU A 158 7.14 -15.68 8.97
N SER A 159 7.23 -16.67 9.87
CA SER A 159 7.29 -18.08 9.47
C SER A 159 6.00 -18.53 8.76
N GLY A 160 4.85 -18.00 9.15
CA GLY A 160 3.58 -18.23 8.47
C GLY A 160 3.57 -17.65 7.04
N LEU A 161 4.10 -16.44 6.84
CA LEU A 161 4.26 -15.87 5.50
C LEU A 161 5.27 -16.65 4.65
N ASP A 162 6.45 -16.97 5.22
CA ASP A 162 7.50 -17.73 4.52
C ASP A 162 7.04 -19.15 4.14
N SER A 163 6.10 -19.74 4.88
CA SER A 163 5.51 -21.05 4.54
C SER A 163 4.36 -20.98 3.53
N ALA A 164 3.63 -19.85 3.51
CA ALA A 164 2.46 -19.67 2.65
C ALA A 164 2.80 -19.14 1.26
N PHE A 165 3.93 -18.45 1.10
CA PHE A 165 4.32 -17.80 -0.15
C PHE A 165 5.78 -18.09 -0.51
N VAL A 166 6.00 -18.32 -1.81
CA VAL A 166 7.37 -18.42 -2.36
C VAL A 166 7.94 -17.03 -2.51
N ASP A 167 9.03 -16.71 -1.79
CA ASP A 167 9.72 -15.42 -1.89
C ASP A 167 10.64 -15.39 -3.13
N SER A 168 10.53 -14.32 -3.91
CA SER A 168 11.35 -14.10 -5.10
C SER A 168 11.43 -12.63 -5.45
N LEU A 169 12.60 -12.15 -5.88
CA LEU A 169 12.77 -10.78 -6.39
C LEU A 169 11.83 -10.45 -7.57
N ALA A 170 11.37 -11.48 -8.31
CA ALA A 170 10.39 -11.28 -9.39
C ALA A 170 9.07 -10.69 -8.88
N LEU A 171 8.72 -10.87 -7.60
CA LEU A 171 7.53 -10.28 -6.99
C LEU A 171 7.57 -8.75 -6.89
N LEU A 172 8.72 -8.11 -7.14
CA LEU A 172 8.83 -6.66 -7.29
C LEU A 172 8.33 -6.16 -8.66
N ILE A 173 8.20 -7.03 -9.67
CA ILE A 173 7.80 -6.61 -11.03
C ILE A 173 6.48 -5.82 -11.03
N PRO A 174 5.39 -6.25 -10.37
CA PRO A 174 4.14 -5.49 -10.33
C PRO A 174 4.31 -4.09 -9.73
N VAL A 175 5.12 -3.97 -8.68
CA VAL A 175 5.44 -2.70 -8.02
C VAL A 175 6.25 -1.79 -8.95
N LEU A 176 7.28 -2.34 -9.59
CA LEU A 176 8.12 -1.61 -10.54
C LEU A 176 7.32 -1.12 -11.75
N ILE A 177 6.33 -1.88 -12.24
CA ILE A 177 5.43 -1.44 -13.31
C ILE A 177 4.67 -0.18 -12.88
N VAL A 178 4.11 -0.15 -11.66
CA VAL A 178 3.40 1.04 -11.14
C VAL A 178 4.36 2.22 -11.02
N LEU A 179 5.54 2.03 -10.43
CA LEU A 179 6.53 3.09 -10.26
C LEU A 179 7.04 3.63 -11.61
N VAL A 180 7.49 2.76 -12.50
CA VAL A 180 8.04 3.15 -13.80
C VAL A 180 6.95 3.78 -14.68
N GLY A 181 5.74 3.22 -14.69
CA GLY A 181 4.61 3.76 -15.43
C GLY A 181 4.26 5.17 -14.97
N SER A 182 4.24 5.40 -13.66
CA SER A 182 3.97 6.71 -13.07
C SER A 182 5.08 7.71 -13.41
N ILE A 183 6.36 7.37 -13.20
CA ILE A 183 7.50 8.24 -13.53
C ILE A 183 7.51 8.60 -15.05
N ARG A 184 7.11 7.66 -15.90
CA ARG A 184 7.00 7.88 -17.36
C ARG A 184 5.70 8.56 -17.80
N LYS A 185 4.86 8.97 -16.87
CA LYS A 185 3.55 9.62 -17.14
C LYS A 185 2.61 8.77 -18.01
N TRP A 186 2.66 7.45 -17.87
CA TRP A 186 1.70 6.57 -18.55
C TRP A 186 0.31 6.74 -17.92
N PRO A 187 -0.77 6.56 -18.69
CA PRO A 187 -2.12 6.63 -18.14
C PRO A 187 -2.31 5.61 -17.02
N THR A 188 -2.91 6.05 -15.91
CA THR A 188 -3.04 5.24 -14.66
C THR A 188 -3.74 3.90 -14.90
N ILE A 189 -4.83 3.88 -15.64
CA ILE A 189 -5.61 2.66 -15.89
C ILE A 189 -4.77 1.56 -16.59
N PRO A 190 -4.08 1.82 -17.72
CA PRO A 190 -3.16 0.84 -18.30
C PRO A 190 -2.06 0.37 -17.37
N VAL A 191 -1.48 1.25 -16.55
CA VAL A 191 -0.43 0.90 -15.60
C VAL A 191 -0.95 -0.08 -14.54
N LEU A 192 -2.12 0.19 -13.97
CA LEU A 192 -2.75 -0.71 -13.00
C LEU A 192 -3.09 -2.06 -13.64
N LEU A 193 -3.64 -2.07 -14.86
CA LEU A 193 -3.93 -3.31 -15.58
C LEU A 193 -2.66 -4.14 -15.85
N LEU A 194 -1.58 -3.51 -16.31
CA LEU A 194 -0.30 -4.20 -16.52
C LEU A 194 0.27 -4.76 -15.23
N SER A 195 0.16 -4.02 -14.13
CA SER A 195 0.58 -4.49 -12.80
C SER A 195 -0.26 -5.69 -12.34
N ILE A 196 -1.59 -5.63 -12.50
CA ILE A 196 -2.50 -6.74 -12.19
C ILE A 196 -2.12 -7.97 -13.03
N MET A 197 -1.96 -7.81 -14.34
CA MET A 197 -1.62 -8.92 -15.25
C MET A 197 -0.28 -9.57 -14.90
N SER A 198 0.74 -8.76 -14.56
CA SER A 198 2.03 -9.27 -14.12
C SER A 198 1.93 -10.05 -12.80
N ALA A 199 1.14 -9.55 -11.85
CA ALA A 199 0.90 -10.23 -10.58
C ALA A 199 0.14 -11.55 -10.78
N ILE A 200 -0.88 -11.58 -11.64
CA ILE A 200 -1.59 -12.81 -12.01
C ILE A 200 -0.61 -13.84 -12.56
N LEU A 201 0.26 -13.44 -13.51
CA LEU A 201 1.25 -14.33 -14.10
C LEU A 201 2.19 -14.91 -13.02
N LEU A 202 2.65 -14.08 -12.09
CA LEU A 202 3.50 -14.52 -10.99
C LEU A 202 2.75 -15.46 -10.02
N ALA A 203 1.48 -15.21 -9.75
CA ALA A 203 0.64 -16.10 -8.93
C ALA A 203 0.51 -17.49 -9.57
N LEU A 204 0.35 -17.57 -10.89
CA LEU A 204 0.25 -18.84 -11.62
C LEU A 204 1.60 -19.58 -11.71
N VAL A 205 2.71 -18.84 -11.91
CA VAL A 205 4.03 -19.44 -12.19
C VAL A 205 4.84 -19.71 -10.92
N LEU A 206 4.84 -18.77 -9.96
CA LEU A 206 5.66 -18.89 -8.74
C LEU A 206 4.90 -19.50 -7.57
N GLN A 207 3.59 -19.19 -7.43
CA GLN A 207 2.78 -19.71 -6.34
C GLN A 207 1.99 -20.98 -6.74
N ASP A 208 2.12 -21.43 -7.99
CA ASP A 208 1.45 -22.63 -8.54
C ASP A 208 -0.09 -22.63 -8.30
N LEU A 209 -0.70 -21.44 -8.30
CA LEU A 209 -2.12 -21.28 -8.09
C LEU A 209 -2.91 -21.57 -9.35
N ALA A 210 -4.08 -22.21 -9.22
CA ALA A 210 -4.98 -22.40 -10.34
C ALA A 210 -5.58 -21.06 -10.81
N LEU A 211 -5.77 -20.89 -12.13
CA LEU A 211 -6.39 -19.68 -12.70
C LEU A 211 -7.78 -19.40 -12.10
N SER A 212 -8.56 -20.45 -11.77
CA SER A 212 -9.85 -20.31 -11.10
C SER A 212 -9.73 -19.66 -9.74
N THR A 213 -8.74 -20.04 -8.94
CA THR A 213 -8.47 -19.46 -7.61
C THR A 213 -8.10 -17.98 -7.73
N VAL A 214 -7.19 -17.65 -8.66
CA VAL A 214 -6.75 -16.27 -8.89
C VAL A 214 -7.92 -15.40 -9.38
N SER A 215 -8.72 -15.91 -10.34
CA SER A 215 -9.87 -15.16 -10.87
C SER A 215 -10.96 -14.95 -9.80
N GLN A 216 -11.20 -15.92 -8.95
CA GLN A 216 -12.12 -15.78 -7.82
C GLN A 216 -11.60 -14.72 -6.84
N ALA A 217 -10.31 -14.74 -6.49
CA ALA A 217 -9.72 -13.76 -5.59
C ALA A 217 -9.82 -12.33 -6.12
N LEU A 218 -9.69 -12.11 -7.43
CA LEU A 218 -9.86 -10.79 -8.06
C LEU A 218 -11.26 -10.22 -7.87
N VAL A 219 -12.26 -11.06 -7.74
CA VAL A 219 -13.67 -10.63 -7.60
C VAL A 219 -14.09 -10.57 -6.13
N THR A 220 -13.91 -11.67 -5.40
CA THR A 220 -14.44 -11.83 -4.04
C THR A 220 -13.43 -11.53 -2.94
N GLY A 221 -12.15 -11.32 -3.29
CA GLY A 221 -11.05 -11.23 -2.34
C GLY A 221 -10.33 -12.57 -2.14
N VAL A 222 -9.16 -12.48 -1.54
CA VAL A 222 -8.34 -13.66 -1.23
C VAL A 222 -8.93 -14.38 -0.02
N THR A 223 -9.04 -15.71 -0.12
CA THR A 223 -9.40 -16.58 1.00
C THR A 223 -8.31 -17.61 1.17
N LEU A 224 -7.72 -17.68 2.36
CA LEU A 224 -6.76 -18.73 2.69
C LEU A 224 -7.52 -20.01 3.07
N THR A 225 -7.43 -21.02 2.23
CA THR A 225 -7.78 -22.38 2.65
C THR A 225 -6.67 -22.91 3.57
N PRO A 226 -7.00 -23.52 4.72
CA PRO A 226 -6.00 -24.17 5.55
C PRO A 226 -5.23 -25.20 4.70
N ILE A 227 -3.90 -25.02 4.61
CA ILE A 227 -3.04 -26.06 4.06
C ILE A 227 -3.03 -27.19 5.11
N ASP A 228 -3.24 -28.42 4.68
CA ASP A 228 -3.45 -29.60 5.53
C ASP A 228 -2.58 -29.58 6.80
N GLY A 229 -3.23 -29.37 7.96
CA GLY A 229 -2.62 -29.54 9.28
C GLY A 229 -1.82 -28.37 9.85
N ILE A 230 -1.63 -27.26 9.13
CA ILE A 230 -0.97 -26.08 9.66
C ILE A 230 -2.04 -25.02 9.98
N PRO A 231 -2.24 -24.66 11.28
CA PRO A 231 -3.14 -23.56 11.60
C PRO A 231 -2.57 -22.28 11.02
N VAL A 232 -3.29 -21.67 10.07
CA VAL A 232 -2.94 -20.34 9.56
C VAL A 232 -3.01 -19.37 10.75
N VAL A 233 -1.89 -18.74 11.07
CA VAL A 233 -1.84 -17.75 12.14
C VAL A 233 -2.85 -16.64 11.82
N GLU A 234 -3.72 -16.30 12.78
CA GLU A 234 -4.81 -15.34 12.57
C GLU A 234 -4.33 -14.01 12.01
N SER A 235 -3.12 -13.56 12.40
CA SER A 235 -2.49 -12.36 11.86
C SER A 235 -2.14 -12.46 10.37
N VAL A 236 -1.74 -13.65 9.89
CA VAL A 236 -1.49 -13.90 8.45
C VAL A 236 -2.81 -13.88 7.70
N ARG A 237 -3.85 -14.52 8.25
CA ARG A 237 -5.19 -14.52 7.68
C ARG A 237 -5.73 -13.09 7.57
N ALA A 238 -5.65 -12.29 8.63
CA ALA A 238 -6.10 -10.90 8.66
C ALA A 238 -5.36 -9.99 7.66
N LEU A 239 -4.09 -10.31 7.33
CA LEU A 239 -3.37 -9.63 6.27
C LEU A 239 -3.85 -10.06 4.88
N VAL A 240 -3.97 -11.37 4.64
CA VAL A 240 -4.14 -11.93 3.30
C VAL A 240 -5.59 -11.91 2.82
N GLU A 241 -6.57 -12.09 3.71
CA GLU A 241 -8.00 -12.08 3.36
C GLU A 241 -8.50 -10.66 3.08
N ARG A 242 -7.97 -10.05 2.01
CA ARG A 242 -8.27 -8.67 1.58
C ARG A 242 -8.35 -8.59 0.06
N GLY A 243 -8.80 -7.42 -0.43
CA GLY A 243 -8.88 -7.11 -1.86
C GLY A 243 -10.12 -7.68 -2.52
N GLY A 244 -10.07 -7.74 -3.86
CA GLY A 244 -11.19 -8.13 -4.70
C GLY A 244 -12.12 -6.98 -5.04
N LEU A 245 -12.85 -7.13 -6.15
CA LEU A 245 -13.75 -6.10 -6.67
C LEU A 245 -14.84 -5.73 -5.65
N TYR A 246 -15.36 -6.70 -4.91
CA TYR A 246 -16.40 -6.45 -3.93
C TYR A 246 -15.95 -5.62 -2.72
N SER A 247 -14.68 -5.63 -2.36
CA SER A 247 -14.16 -4.80 -1.27
C SER A 247 -14.26 -3.29 -1.56
N MET A 248 -14.41 -2.91 -2.84
CA MET A 248 -14.52 -1.51 -3.27
C MET A 248 -15.97 -1.00 -3.39
N GLN A 249 -16.99 -1.84 -3.14
CA GLN A 249 -18.40 -1.46 -3.33
C GLN A 249 -18.79 -0.23 -2.50
N GLU A 250 -18.42 -0.21 -1.22
CA GLU A 250 -18.74 0.92 -0.34
C GLU A 250 -18.02 2.20 -0.79
N ALA A 251 -16.73 2.10 -1.14
CA ALA A 251 -15.95 3.24 -1.61
C ALA A 251 -16.52 3.82 -2.91
N ILE A 252 -16.99 2.95 -3.82
CA ILE A 252 -17.63 3.38 -5.08
C ILE A 252 -18.99 4.01 -4.79
N PHE A 253 -19.77 3.44 -3.88
CA PHE A 253 -21.09 3.98 -3.51
C PHE A 253 -20.98 5.38 -2.91
N VAL A 254 -19.96 5.64 -2.11
CA VAL A 254 -19.69 6.97 -1.53
C VAL A 254 -19.16 7.96 -2.58
N ALA A 255 -18.49 7.47 -3.63
CA ALA A 255 -17.87 8.31 -4.66
C ALA A 255 -18.84 8.71 -5.81
N VAL A 256 -20.04 8.11 -5.87
CA VAL A 256 -21.11 8.39 -6.85
C VAL A 256 -22.17 9.28 -6.26
#